data_f5457ebe34bdc4cb214c6ef9f9fc82ba
#
_entry.id   f5457ebe34bdc4cb214c6ef9f9fc82ba
#
_cell.length_a   1.000
_cell.length_b   1.000
_cell.length_c   1.000
_cell.angle_alpha   90.00
_cell.angle_beta   90.00
_cell.angle_gamma   90.00
#
_symmetry.space_group_name_H-M   'P 1'
#
loop_
_entity.id
_entity.type
_entity.pdbx_description
1 polymer ?
#
loop_
_entity_poly.entity_id
_entity_poly.type
_entity_poly.pdbx_seq_one_letter_code
_entity_poly.pdbx_strand_id
1 'polypeptide(L)'
;MNTNMMTRFTAAAFAGIAFTTALRADDWPAWGGSDPGRNMYSPAKGIPAKFEPGKFKKNSEEIDMSTTKNVKWIAKLGSQTYGNTVVAYGHVYIGTNNAGARDPRFKDDKSVLLCLDEKAGDLIWQFTVPKLASGKVNDWEYLGYLSAPFVDGNTLYSVTSRCEVVALNADGQKNGNTGTFKDEGQYMPGPGKPKVEVTAKDADILWKYDMMDELGVFPHNAANSSPLVLEDKIYVCTSNGQDWSHVNIPSPQSPSFIVLDKKTGALIGEDDAKIGPHIFHGQWTSPSAGKVDGKWQIFFGGGDGFLYGFDANPVKEGDGNYMKTVWKFEIVPDDYKKDKTGKPYKYPAPEGPSEIIATPVFYKNKIYVACGQDPEHGEGVGRLICIDPKGLKGDATKTKGALVWEFKDIKRSISTVAIDPATDLLFTGDYSGFVYCIDTKTGKLQWQHDMQAHIWGSPMVVDGKVFIGDEDGDLCVFEASREKKLLNEVNMGAPILATPVVANGTLFVNTQTHIYAIAEGAKAEEKQK
;
A
#
# COMPACT_ATOMS: atom_id res chain seq x y z
N MET A 1 -47.52 -9.31 -65.83
CA MET A 1 -46.67 -10.28 -65.12
C MET A 1 -45.51 -9.54 -64.53
N ASN A 2 -45.63 -9.14 -63.25
CA ASN A 2 -44.59 -8.46 -62.49
C ASN A 2 -44.17 -9.38 -61.37
N THR A 3 -42.92 -9.85 -61.40
CA THR A 3 -42.30 -10.62 -60.35
C THR A 3 -41.41 -9.72 -59.51
N ASN A 4 -41.83 -9.42 -58.28
CA ASN A 4 -41.05 -8.71 -57.27
C ASN A 4 -40.10 -9.71 -56.58
N MET A 5 -38.80 -9.49 -56.71
CA MET A 5 -37.76 -10.24 -56.04
C MET A 5 -37.42 -9.49 -54.72
N MET A 6 -37.86 -10.02 -53.58
CA MET A 6 -37.55 -9.53 -52.24
C MET A 6 -36.19 -10.09 -51.80
N THR A 7 -35.17 -9.25 -51.74
CA THR A 7 -33.86 -9.57 -51.16
C THR A 7 -33.94 -9.48 -49.62
N ARG A 8 -33.81 -10.60 -48.92
CA ARG A 8 -33.71 -10.65 -47.46
C ARG A 8 -32.27 -10.38 -47.04
N PHE A 9 -32.02 -9.27 -46.38
CA PHE A 9 -30.77 -9.03 -45.65
C PHE A 9 -30.87 -9.74 -44.28
N THR A 10 -30.01 -10.73 -44.07
CA THR A 10 -29.80 -11.37 -42.78
C THR A 10 -28.72 -10.57 -42.05
N ALA A 11 -29.09 -9.80 -41.05
CA ALA A 11 -28.16 -9.17 -40.15
C ALA A 11 -27.66 -10.22 -39.13
N ALA A 12 -26.42 -10.63 -39.24
CA ALA A 12 -25.74 -11.42 -38.21
C ALA A 12 -25.35 -10.52 -37.06
N ALA A 13 -26.08 -10.61 -35.94
CA ALA A 13 -25.67 -9.98 -34.69
C ALA A 13 -24.52 -10.78 -34.07
N PHE A 14 -23.32 -10.25 -34.11
CA PHE A 14 -22.22 -10.71 -33.27
C PHE A 14 -22.49 -10.29 -31.84
N ALA A 15 -23.02 -11.17 -31.01
CA ALA A 15 -23.01 -10.99 -29.56
C ALA A 15 -21.58 -11.24 -29.05
N GLY A 16 -20.83 -10.19 -28.85
CA GLY A 16 -19.57 -10.27 -28.13
C GLY A 16 -19.86 -10.65 -26.67
N ILE A 17 -19.52 -11.87 -26.30
CA ILE A 17 -19.53 -12.30 -24.90
C ILE A 17 -18.35 -11.64 -24.24
N ALA A 18 -18.60 -10.52 -23.55
CA ALA A 18 -17.64 -9.96 -22.62
C ALA A 18 -17.54 -10.93 -21.43
N PHE A 19 -16.47 -11.71 -21.36
CA PHE A 19 -16.13 -12.43 -20.15
C PHE A 19 -15.70 -11.41 -19.09
N THR A 20 -16.62 -10.95 -18.27
CA THR A 20 -16.26 -10.26 -17.02
C THR A 20 -15.74 -11.34 -16.08
N THR A 21 -14.42 -11.37 -15.86
CA THR A 21 -13.84 -12.16 -14.79
C THR A 21 -14.37 -11.58 -13.48
N ALA A 22 -15.08 -12.38 -12.69
CA ALA A 22 -15.55 -11.98 -11.37
C ALA A 22 -14.36 -11.98 -10.38
N LEU A 23 -14.40 -11.08 -9.40
CA LEU A 23 -13.48 -11.14 -8.26
C LEU A 23 -13.60 -12.51 -7.60
N ARG A 24 -12.49 -13.19 -7.37
CA ARG A 24 -12.47 -14.46 -6.66
C ARG A 24 -12.52 -14.21 -5.16
N ALA A 25 -13.09 -15.15 -4.41
CA ALA A 25 -13.21 -15.01 -2.96
C ALA A 25 -11.86 -14.83 -2.24
N ASP A 26 -10.77 -15.34 -2.84
CA ASP A 26 -9.43 -15.33 -2.28
C ASP A 26 -8.49 -14.32 -2.98
N ASP A 27 -9.01 -13.43 -3.85
CA ASP A 27 -8.25 -12.32 -4.40
C ASP A 27 -7.78 -11.36 -3.28
N TRP A 28 -6.67 -10.65 -3.53
CA TRP A 28 -6.12 -9.60 -2.66
C TRP A 28 -6.14 -8.26 -3.39
N PRO A 29 -7.33 -7.62 -3.55
CA PRO A 29 -7.54 -6.53 -4.52
C PRO A 29 -7.02 -5.18 -4.08
N ALA A 30 -6.52 -5.05 -2.85
CA ALA A 30 -6.04 -3.80 -2.29
C ALA A 30 -5.07 -4.03 -1.13
N TRP A 31 -4.44 -2.99 -0.64
CA TRP A 31 -3.73 -2.99 0.63
C TRP A 31 -4.65 -3.46 1.76
N GLY A 32 -4.28 -4.52 2.48
CA GLY A 32 -5.12 -5.15 3.49
C GLY A 32 -6.27 -6.02 2.94
N GLY A 33 -6.24 -6.38 1.66
CA GLY A 33 -7.24 -7.24 1.02
C GLY A 33 -8.53 -6.52 0.66
N SER A 34 -9.64 -7.26 0.66
CA SER A 34 -10.98 -6.73 0.32
C SER A 34 -11.68 -6.05 1.50
N ASP A 35 -11.21 -6.26 2.74
CA ASP A 35 -11.81 -5.65 3.94
C ASP A 35 -11.33 -4.19 4.07
N PRO A 36 -12.24 -3.19 4.09
CA PRO A 36 -11.86 -1.79 4.30
C PRO A 36 -11.20 -1.53 5.66
N GLY A 37 -11.33 -2.44 6.63
CA GLY A 37 -10.63 -2.40 7.92
C GLY A 37 -9.13 -2.67 7.83
N ARG A 38 -8.61 -3.13 6.68
CA ARG A 38 -7.18 -3.28 6.37
C ARG A 38 -6.43 -4.30 7.24
N ASN A 39 -7.10 -5.31 7.77
CA ASN A 39 -6.41 -6.38 8.49
C ASN A 39 -5.55 -7.23 7.55
N MET A 40 -4.26 -7.38 7.83
CA MET A 40 -3.34 -8.19 7.04
C MET A 40 -3.55 -9.69 7.26
N TYR A 41 -4.79 -10.15 6.98
CA TYR A 41 -5.24 -11.53 7.16
C TYR A 41 -5.92 -12.06 5.91
N SER A 42 -5.57 -13.27 5.49
CA SER A 42 -6.27 -14.01 4.43
C SER A 42 -6.89 -15.30 4.99
N PRO A 43 -8.14 -15.63 4.62
CA PRO A 43 -8.77 -16.88 5.00
C PRO A 43 -8.26 -18.10 4.19
N ALA A 44 -7.40 -17.90 3.21
CA ALA A 44 -6.86 -18.96 2.35
C ALA A 44 -6.25 -20.12 3.14
N LYS A 45 -6.20 -21.30 2.53
CA LYS A 45 -5.65 -22.53 3.10
C LYS A 45 -4.61 -23.16 2.18
N GLY A 46 -3.81 -24.08 2.75
CA GLY A 46 -2.82 -24.83 1.99
C GLY A 46 -1.58 -24.01 1.60
N ILE A 47 -1.27 -22.96 2.35
CA ILE A 47 -0.09 -22.15 2.08
C ILE A 47 1.15 -22.83 2.69
N PRO A 48 2.21 -23.12 1.88
CA PRO A 48 3.37 -23.81 2.38
C PRO A 48 4.16 -22.96 3.38
N ALA A 49 4.52 -23.57 4.52
CA ALA A 49 5.48 -22.94 5.43
C ALA A 49 6.92 -23.12 4.94
N LYS A 50 7.18 -24.16 4.13
CA LYS A 50 8.52 -24.52 3.65
C LYS A 50 8.58 -24.50 2.14
N PHE A 51 9.57 -23.80 1.60
CA PHE A 51 9.85 -23.68 0.17
C PHE A 51 11.33 -23.35 -0.02
N GLU A 52 11.82 -23.49 -1.25
CA GLU A 52 13.17 -23.07 -1.65
C GLU A 52 13.05 -22.01 -2.73
N PRO A 53 13.54 -20.78 -2.51
CA PRO A 53 13.43 -19.69 -3.49
C PRO A 53 14.32 -19.88 -4.71
N GLY A 54 15.26 -20.83 -4.65
CA GLY A 54 16.25 -21.07 -5.69
C GLY A 54 17.56 -20.34 -5.46
N LYS A 55 18.56 -20.66 -6.27
CA LYS A 55 19.90 -20.07 -6.22
C LYS A 55 20.13 -19.24 -7.47
N PHE A 56 20.85 -18.13 -7.34
CA PHE A 56 21.30 -17.38 -8.50
C PHE A 56 22.26 -18.22 -9.36
N LYS A 57 22.10 -18.16 -10.67
CA LYS A 57 23.07 -18.72 -11.62
C LYS A 57 24.40 -17.99 -11.47
N LYS A 58 25.50 -18.69 -11.75
CA LYS A 58 26.85 -18.11 -11.61
C LYS A 58 27.00 -16.84 -12.45
N ASN A 59 27.43 -15.73 -11.80
CA ASN A 59 27.63 -14.41 -12.44
C ASN A 59 26.38 -13.86 -13.14
N SER A 60 25.20 -14.12 -12.62
CA SER A 60 23.92 -13.70 -13.17
C SER A 60 22.97 -13.29 -12.05
N GLU A 61 22.02 -12.42 -12.36
CA GLU A 61 20.88 -12.11 -11.52
C GLU A 61 19.68 -13.06 -11.80
N GLU A 62 19.86 -14.03 -12.70
CA GLU A 62 18.86 -15.06 -12.99
C GLU A 62 18.87 -16.16 -11.92
N ILE A 63 17.70 -16.59 -11.49
CA ILE A 63 17.57 -17.72 -10.56
C ILE A 63 17.53 -19.03 -11.34
N ASP A 64 18.26 -20.02 -10.85
CA ASP A 64 18.21 -21.39 -11.37
C ASP A 64 16.93 -22.07 -10.87
N MET A 65 15.92 -22.15 -11.74
CA MET A 65 14.61 -22.71 -11.43
C MET A 65 14.67 -24.18 -11.01
N SER A 66 15.71 -24.93 -11.41
CA SER A 66 15.89 -26.33 -10.99
C SER A 66 16.21 -26.49 -9.51
N THR A 67 16.63 -25.41 -8.85
CA THR A 67 16.94 -25.34 -7.41
C THR A 67 15.78 -24.88 -6.55
N THR A 68 14.62 -24.59 -7.15
CA THR A 68 13.43 -24.13 -6.45
C THR A 68 12.57 -25.30 -5.94
N LYS A 69 11.79 -25.04 -4.89
CA LYS A 69 10.75 -25.96 -4.40
C LYS A 69 9.52 -25.18 -3.99
N ASN A 70 8.34 -25.65 -4.36
CA ASN A 70 7.06 -25.00 -4.11
C ASN A 70 6.94 -23.60 -4.76
N VAL A 71 7.73 -23.30 -5.80
CA VAL A 71 7.70 -22.05 -6.54
C VAL A 71 7.00 -22.28 -7.88
N LYS A 72 5.99 -21.48 -8.22
CA LYS A 72 5.29 -21.50 -9.51
C LYS A 72 6.09 -20.78 -10.58
N TRP A 73 6.47 -19.56 -10.27
CA TRP A 73 7.24 -18.69 -11.14
C TRP A 73 7.97 -17.61 -10.33
N ILE A 74 8.96 -17.00 -10.95
CA ILE A 74 9.71 -15.85 -10.45
C ILE A 74 9.76 -14.83 -11.57
N ALA A 75 9.48 -13.56 -11.24
CA ALA A 75 9.64 -12.46 -12.18
C ALA A 75 10.63 -11.42 -11.64
N LYS A 76 11.52 -10.94 -12.52
CA LYS A 76 12.47 -9.87 -12.18
C LYS A 76 11.71 -8.55 -12.06
N LEU A 77 12.03 -7.76 -11.04
CA LEU A 77 11.55 -6.40 -10.81
C LEU A 77 12.62 -5.36 -11.21
N GLY A 78 12.59 -4.18 -10.66
CA GLY A 78 13.65 -3.18 -10.77
C GLY A 78 14.83 -3.46 -9.85
N SER A 79 15.53 -2.41 -9.45
CA SER A 79 16.62 -2.48 -8.46
C SER A 79 16.16 -2.18 -7.03
N GLN A 80 14.98 -1.56 -6.88
CA GLN A 80 14.33 -1.30 -5.59
C GLN A 80 12.82 -1.50 -5.72
N THR A 81 12.25 -2.19 -4.76
CA THR A 81 10.81 -2.51 -4.73
C THR A 81 10.28 -2.39 -3.30
N TYR A 82 9.63 -1.28 -3.03
CA TYR A 82 8.88 -1.02 -1.79
C TYR A 82 7.37 -1.23 -1.99
N GLY A 83 6.92 -1.28 -3.24
CA GLY A 83 5.51 -1.44 -3.59
C GLY A 83 4.97 -2.78 -3.10
N ASN A 84 3.78 -2.75 -2.49
CA ASN A 84 3.10 -3.95 -2.03
C ASN A 84 2.31 -4.60 -3.17
N THR A 85 2.34 -5.93 -3.23
CA THR A 85 1.65 -6.72 -4.25
C THR A 85 0.14 -6.67 -4.05
N VAL A 86 -0.59 -6.56 -5.17
CA VAL A 86 -2.04 -6.69 -5.25
C VAL A 86 -2.37 -7.74 -6.30
N VAL A 87 -3.34 -8.60 -6.00
CA VAL A 87 -3.74 -9.71 -6.88
C VAL A 87 -5.24 -9.69 -7.06
N ALA A 88 -5.69 -9.50 -8.28
CA ALA A 88 -7.12 -9.50 -8.59
C ALA A 88 -7.38 -9.85 -10.06
N TYR A 89 -8.47 -10.54 -10.30
CA TYR A 89 -8.97 -10.87 -11.63
C TYR A 89 -7.97 -11.62 -12.54
N GLY A 90 -7.03 -12.38 -11.94
CA GLY A 90 -5.98 -13.11 -12.67
C GLY A 90 -4.74 -12.29 -13.00
N HIS A 91 -4.61 -11.11 -12.43
CA HIS A 91 -3.47 -10.24 -12.57
C HIS A 91 -2.74 -10.00 -11.23
N VAL A 92 -1.43 -9.79 -11.31
CA VAL A 92 -0.57 -9.38 -10.19
C VAL A 92 -0.05 -7.97 -10.50
N TYR A 93 -0.32 -7.03 -9.61
CA TYR A 93 0.14 -5.66 -9.72
C TYR A 93 1.23 -5.38 -8.69
N ILE A 94 2.34 -4.84 -9.13
CA ILE A 94 3.51 -4.55 -8.28
C ILE A 94 4.23 -3.29 -8.72
N GLY A 95 4.45 -2.38 -7.78
CA GLY A 95 5.21 -1.15 -8.00
C GLY A 95 6.70 -1.36 -7.80
N THR A 96 7.53 -0.81 -8.69
CA THR A 96 8.99 -0.87 -8.66
C THR A 96 9.58 0.33 -9.43
N ASN A 97 10.90 0.37 -9.63
CA ASN A 97 11.56 1.29 -10.58
C ASN A 97 11.86 0.58 -11.92
N ASN A 98 12.33 1.34 -12.90
CA ASN A 98 12.66 0.80 -14.23
C ASN A 98 14.14 0.38 -14.37
N ALA A 99 14.89 0.23 -13.30
CA ALA A 99 16.25 -0.28 -13.38
C ALA A 99 16.28 -1.67 -14.04
N GLY A 100 17.26 -1.92 -14.91
CA GLY A 100 17.28 -3.15 -15.71
C GLY A 100 16.38 -3.13 -16.94
N ALA A 101 15.84 -1.95 -17.27
CA ALA A 101 15.14 -1.55 -18.50
C ALA A 101 14.38 -2.67 -19.25
N ARG A 102 13.18 -3.02 -18.76
CA ARG A 102 12.22 -3.83 -19.56
C ARG A 102 11.80 -3.11 -20.82
N ASP A 103 11.71 -1.79 -20.74
CA ASP A 103 11.27 -0.93 -21.83
C ASP A 103 12.46 -0.09 -22.29
N PRO A 104 13.02 -0.36 -23.47
CA PRO A 104 14.18 0.35 -23.99
C PRO A 104 13.90 1.81 -24.36
N ARG A 105 12.64 2.24 -24.41
CA ARG A 105 12.26 3.64 -24.65
C ARG A 105 12.68 4.57 -23.51
N PHE A 106 12.83 4.01 -22.28
CA PHE A 106 13.13 4.79 -21.08
C PHE A 106 14.44 4.32 -20.44
N LYS A 107 15.45 5.19 -20.47
CA LYS A 107 16.79 4.91 -19.90
C LYS A 107 17.06 5.69 -18.61
N ASP A 108 16.29 6.74 -18.37
CA ASP A 108 16.34 7.55 -17.17
C ASP A 108 15.45 6.93 -16.06
N ASP A 109 15.64 7.36 -14.82
CA ASP A 109 14.87 6.89 -13.67
C ASP A 109 13.38 7.13 -13.87
N LYS A 110 12.59 6.07 -13.71
CA LYS A 110 11.12 6.06 -13.78
C LYS A 110 10.55 5.22 -12.66
N SER A 111 9.41 5.61 -12.19
CA SER A 111 8.57 4.74 -11.37
C SER A 111 7.69 3.87 -12.27
N VAL A 112 7.52 2.61 -11.93
CA VAL A 112 6.79 1.65 -12.78
C VAL A 112 5.84 0.81 -11.96
N LEU A 113 4.55 0.78 -12.33
CA LEU A 113 3.61 -0.22 -11.87
C LEU A 113 3.50 -1.31 -12.95
N LEU A 114 3.82 -2.54 -12.58
CA LEU A 114 3.74 -3.71 -13.47
C LEU A 114 2.40 -4.41 -13.28
N CYS A 115 1.80 -4.87 -14.37
CA CYS A 115 0.72 -5.83 -14.41
C CYS A 115 1.27 -7.14 -14.98
N LEU A 116 1.28 -8.20 -14.17
CA LEU A 116 1.76 -9.52 -14.54
C LEU A 116 0.60 -10.51 -14.61
N ASP A 117 0.74 -11.54 -15.44
CA ASP A 117 -0.18 -12.68 -15.44
C ASP A 117 -0.03 -13.48 -14.12
N GLU A 118 -1.11 -13.73 -13.42
CA GLU A 118 -1.09 -14.42 -12.12
C GLU A 118 -0.57 -15.87 -12.22
N LYS A 119 -0.80 -16.55 -13.35
CA LYS A 119 -0.43 -17.95 -13.52
C LYS A 119 1.04 -18.12 -13.93
N ALA A 120 1.53 -17.22 -14.79
CA ALA A 120 2.83 -17.34 -15.45
C ALA A 120 3.87 -16.30 -15.01
N GLY A 121 3.45 -15.21 -14.38
CA GLY A 121 4.33 -14.08 -14.02
C GLY A 121 4.82 -13.27 -15.24
N ASP A 122 4.20 -13.45 -16.41
CA ASP A 122 4.57 -12.71 -17.61
C ASP A 122 4.02 -11.29 -17.58
N LEU A 123 4.81 -10.33 -18.11
CA LEU A 123 4.40 -8.95 -18.22
C LEU A 123 3.24 -8.81 -19.22
N ILE A 124 2.10 -8.32 -18.75
CA ILE A 124 0.95 -7.95 -19.56
C ILE A 124 1.11 -6.51 -20.04
N TRP A 125 1.21 -5.57 -19.09
CA TRP A 125 1.47 -4.16 -19.37
C TRP A 125 2.21 -3.49 -18.20
N GLN A 126 2.74 -2.30 -18.43
CA GLN A 126 3.33 -1.46 -17.39
C GLN A 126 2.82 -0.03 -17.45
N PHE A 127 2.71 0.62 -16.31
CA PHE A 127 2.47 2.05 -16.17
C PHE A 127 3.79 2.73 -15.85
N THR A 128 4.30 3.51 -16.78
CA THR A 128 5.57 4.22 -16.63
C THR A 128 5.31 5.67 -16.24
N VAL A 129 5.83 6.07 -15.08
CA VAL A 129 5.63 7.39 -14.47
C VAL A 129 6.98 8.13 -14.43
N PRO A 130 7.08 9.32 -15.03
CA PRO A 130 8.30 10.11 -14.99
C PRO A 130 8.55 10.69 -13.60
N LYS A 131 9.82 10.84 -13.22
CA LYS A 131 10.19 11.46 -11.95
C LYS A 131 9.90 12.96 -11.93
N LEU A 132 9.65 13.53 -10.76
CA LEU A 132 9.56 14.97 -10.56
C LEU A 132 10.96 15.61 -10.69
N ALA A 133 11.01 16.80 -11.28
CA ALA A 133 12.27 17.54 -11.44
C ALA A 133 12.86 18.06 -10.11
N SER A 134 12.07 18.07 -9.05
CA SER A 134 12.48 18.46 -7.70
C SER A 134 13.40 17.44 -6.98
N GLY A 135 13.56 16.24 -7.55
CA GLY A 135 14.45 15.21 -7.01
C GLY A 135 14.03 14.73 -5.62
N LYS A 136 15.01 14.40 -4.78
CA LYS A 136 14.83 13.79 -3.44
C LYS A 136 13.80 14.46 -2.55
N VAL A 137 13.61 15.76 -2.71
CA VAL A 137 12.68 16.53 -1.86
C VAL A 137 11.25 16.00 -1.97
N ASN A 138 10.79 15.70 -3.20
CA ASN A 138 9.41 15.32 -3.44
C ASN A 138 9.25 13.93 -4.10
N ASP A 139 10.32 13.42 -4.73
CA ASP A 139 10.29 12.15 -5.46
C ASP A 139 11.69 11.53 -5.47
N TRP A 140 12.02 10.81 -4.39
CA TRP A 140 13.35 10.24 -4.17
C TRP A 140 13.78 9.34 -5.35
N GLU A 141 15.03 9.47 -5.74
CA GLU A 141 15.62 8.79 -6.89
C GLU A 141 15.59 7.26 -6.68
N TYR A 142 15.27 6.54 -7.74
CA TYR A 142 15.19 5.07 -7.80
C TYR A 142 14.22 4.40 -6.83
N LEU A 143 13.47 5.15 -6.03
CA LEU A 143 12.52 4.57 -5.08
C LEU A 143 11.39 3.81 -5.78
N GLY A 144 10.99 4.28 -6.96
CA GLY A 144 10.00 3.62 -7.79
C GLY A 144 8.56 3.94 -7.41
N TYR A 145 7.65 3.05 -7.78
CA TYR A 145 6.22 3.17 -7.56
C TYR A 145 5.83 2.47 -6.24
N LEU A 146 5.32 3.20 -5.27
CA LEU A 146 5.17 2.74 -3.89
C LEU A 146 3.74 2.33 -3.51
N SER A 147 2.74 3.05 -4.04
CA SER A 147 1.33 2.84 -3.72
C SER A 147 0.85 1.47 -4.19
N ALA A 148 0.25 0.69 -3.29
CA ALA A 148 -0.51 -0.48 -3.68
C ALA A 148 -1.84 -0.04 -4.32
N PRO A 149 -2.17 -0.45 -5.54
CA PRO A 149 -3.43 -0.07 -6.16
C PRO A 149 -4.63 -0.69 -5.44
N PHE A 150 -5.79 -0.08 -5.60
CA PHE A 150 -7.09 -0.68 -5.31
C PHE A 150 -7.74 -1.10 -6.61
N VAL A 151 -8.07 -2.38 -6.75
CA VAL A 151 -8.68 -2.95 -7.97
C VAL A 151 -10.16 -3.16 -7.74
N ASP A 152 -10.99 -2.51 -8.56
CA ASP A 152 -12.46 -2.66 -8.54
C ASP A 152 -12.98 -2.91 -9.97
N GLY A 153 -13.37 -4.14 -10.24
CA GLY A 153 -13.73 -4.56 -11.58
C GLY A 153 -12.57 -4.40 -12.57
N ASN A 154 -12.79 -3.67 -13.63
CA ASN A 154 -11.78 -3.39 -14.66
C ASN A 154 -11.03 -2.06 -14.44
N THR A 155 -11.06 -1.52 -13.22
CA THR A 155 -10.40 -0.24 -12.89
C THR A 155 -9.47 -0.40 -11.70
N LEU A 156 -8.27 0.17 -11.83
CA LEU A 156 -7.31 0.33 -10.75
C LEU A 156 -7.26 1.80 -10.32
N TYR A 157 -7.24 2.02 -9.02
CA TYR A 157 -7.01 3.35 -8.43
C TYR A 157 -5.69 3.33 -7.68
N SER A 158 -4.82 4.30 -7.90
CA SER A 158 -3.50 4.34 -7.27
C SER A 158 -2.98 5.77 -7.16
N VAL A 159 -1.93 5.97 -6.34
CA VAL A 159 -1.20 7.22 -6.21
C VAL A 159 0.17 7.05 -6.87
N THR A 160 0.50 7.94 -7.80
CA THR A 160 1.80 7.92 -8.47
C THR A 160 2.89 8.57 -7.60
N SER A 161 4.16 8.29 -7.90
CA SER A 161 5.30 8.98 -7.28
C SER A 161 5.31 10.50 -7.52
N ARG A 162 4.51 10.97 -8.50
CA ARG A 162 4.31 12.39 -8.81
C ARG A 162 3.22 13.05 -7.99
N CYS A 163 2.70 12.38 -6.95
CA CYS A 163 1.58 12.88 -6.15
C CYS A 163 0.28 13.07 -6.96
N GLU A 164 0.03 12.19 -7.92
CA GLU A 164 -1.18 12.16 -8.74
C GLU A 164 -2.04 10.95 -8.34
N VAL A 165 -3.35 11.14 -8.18
CA VAL A 165 -4.30 10.02 -8.11
C VAL A 165 -4.72 9.65 -9.51
N VAL A 166 -4.62 8.37 -9.86
CA VAL A 166 -4.96 7.88 -11.19
C VAL A 166 -5.97 6.74 -11.15
N ALA A 167 -6.85 6.69 -12.14
CA ALA A 167 -7.58 5.49 -12.49
C ALA A 167 -7.02 4.91 -13.78
N LEU A 168 -6.69 3.62 -13.75
CA LEU A 168 -6.14 2.88 -14.88
C LEU A 168 -7.11 1.77 -15.30
N ASN A 169 -7.14 1.49 -16.59
CA ASN A 169 -7.83 0.32 -17.13
C ASN A 169 -7.01 -0.95 -16.83
N ALA A 170 -7.62 -1.97 -16.22
CA ALA A 170 -6.94 -3.22 -15.88
C ALA A 170 -6.40 -3.99 -17.10
N ASP A 171 -7.01 -3.79 -18.28
CA ASP A 171 -6.54 -4.37 -19.55
C ASP A 171 -5.39 -3.57 -20.22
N GLY A 172 -5.00 -2.42 -19.63
CA GLY A 172 -4.05 -1.49 -20.23
C GLY A 172 -4.52 -1.00 -21.61
N GLN A 173 -3.59 -0.76 -22.53
CA GLN A 173 -3.85 -0.33 -23.90
C GLN A 173 -4.28 -1.46 -24.86
N LYS A 174 -4.55 -2.67 -24.37
CA LYS A 174 -4.94 -3.81 -25.21
C LYS A 174 -6.12 -3.50 -26.15
N ASN A 175 -7.08 -2.72 -25.65
CA ASN A 175 -8.28 -2.31 -26.38
C ASN A 175 -8.19 -0.84 -26.87
N GLY A 176 -6.99 -0.25 -26.89
CA GLY A 176 -6.76 1.15 -27.16
C GLY A 176 -7.03 2.04 -25.96
N ASN A 177 -6.85 3.34 -26.12
CA ASN A 177 -7.07 4.34 -25.10
C ASN A 177 -8.58 4.59 -24.90
N THR A 178 -9.12 4.14 -23.76
CA THR A 178 -10.56 4.20 -23.44
C THR A 178 -10.92 5.33 -22.48
N GLY A 179 -9.92 5.89 -21.76
CA GLY A 179 -10.13 6.94 -20.75
C GLY A 179 -10.44 8.33 -21.32
N THR A 180 -10.62 9.31 -20.44
CA THR A 180 -10.70 10.74 -20.80
C THR A 180 -9.31 11.33 -21.03
N PHE A 181 -8.29 10.79 -20.39
CA PHE A 181 -6.90 11.13 -20.63
C PHE A 181 -6.44 10.55 -21.97
N LYS A 182 -5.73 11.32 -22.81
CA LYS A 182 -5.39 10.92 -24.19
C LYS A 182 -3.92 11.14 -24.55
N ASP A 183 -3.08 11.45 -23.57
CA ASP A 183 -1.70 11.87 -23.86
C ASP A 183 -0.64 11.04 -23.13
N GLU A 184 -0.88 9.72 -22.98
CA GLU A 184 0.06 8.78 -22.35
C GLU A 184 1.43 8.81 -23.01
N GLY A 185 1.46 8.98 -24.35
CA GLY A 185 2.71 9.07 -25.10
C GLY A 185 3.58 10.25 -24.72
N GLN A 186 3.00 11.36 -24.24
CA GLN A 186 3.73 12.51 -23.68
C GLN A 186 3.95 12.36 -22.18
N TYR A 187 3.00 11.74 -21.47
CA TYR A 187 3.08 11.54 -20.03
C TYR A 187 4.30 10.68 -19.66
N MET A 188 4.45 9.52 -20.27
CA MET A 188 5.50 8.55 -19.93
C MET A 188 6.94 9.10 -19.98
N PRO A 189 7.37 9.81 -21.03
CA PRO A 189 8.71 10.41 -21.05
C PRO A 189 8.85 11.57 -20.07
N GLY A 190 7.77 12.29 -19.80
CA GLY A 190 7.72 13.47 -18.93
C GLY A 190 7.80 14.80 -19.67
N PRO A 191 7.66 15.92 -18.96
CA PRO A 191 7.68 17.25 -19.54
C PRO A 191 8.97 17.55 -20.29
N GLY A 192 8.84 18.20 -21.44
CA GLY A 192 9.98 18.66 -22.26
C GLY A 192 10.73 17.56 -23.01
N LYS A 193 10.31 16.30 -22.91
CA LYS A 193 10.88 15.18 -23.67
C LYS A 193 10.03 14.84 -24.89
N PRO A 194 10.62 14.23 -25.94
CA PRO A 194 9.86 13.80 -27.10
C PRO A 194 8.78 12.79 -26.73
N LYS A 195 7.61 12.92 -27.35
CA LYS A 195 6.51 11.96 -27.25
C LYS A 195 6.94 10.59 -27.77
N VAL A 196 6.53 9.53 -27.05
CA VAL A 196 6.77 8.15 -27.45
C VAL A 196 5.50 7.53 -28.04
N GLU A 197 5.67 6.49 -28.85
CA GLU A 197 4.55 5.68 -29.33
C GLU A 197 3.96 4.87 -28.16
N VAL A 198 2.64 4.87 -28.06
CA VAL A 198 1.89 4.06 -27.09
C VAL A 198 1.64 2.68 -27.70
N THR A 199 1.89 1.63 -26.94
CA THR A 199 1.76 0.24 -27.36
C THR A 199 0.73 -0.51 -26.50
N ALA A 200 0.34 -1.70 -26.90
CA ALA A 200 -0.56 -2.57 -26.11
C ALA A 200 0.03 -3.00 -24.74
N LYS A 201 1.35 -2.78 -24.53
CA LYS A 201 2.04 -3.06 -23.26
C LYS A 201 2.12 -1.85 -22.33
N ASP A 202 1.47 -0.76 -22.68
CA ASP A 202 1.40 0.43 -21.84
C ASP A 202 0.05 0.48 -21.08
N ALA A 203 0.01 1.20 -19.96
CA ALA A 203 -1.22 1.45 -19.24
C ALA A 203 -2.14 2.41 -20.00
N ASP A 204 -3.45 2.26 -19.80
CA ASP A 204 -4.49 3.19 -20.26
C ASP A 204 -4.99 4.00 -19.06
N ILE A 205 -4.73 5.31 -19.07
CA ILE A 205 -5.14 6.24 -18.00
C ILE A 205 -6.57 6.68 -18.26
N LEU A 206 -7.51 6.24 -17.40
CA LEU A 206 -8.91 6.64 -17.51
C LEU A 206 -9.12 8.10 -17.13
N TRP A 207 -8.53 8.51 -16.01
CA TRP A 207 -8.46 9.89 -15.54
C TRP A 207 -7.26 10.06 -14.56
N LYS A 208 -6.88 11.31 -14.32
CA LYS A 208 -5.80 11.72 -13.44
C LYS A 208 -6.19 12.98 -12.66
N TYR A 209 -5.87 13.01 -11.35
CA TYR A 209 -6.00 14.17 -10.47
C TYR A 209 -4.63 14.50 -9.86
N ASP A 210 -4.10 15.67 -10.18
CA ASP A 210 -2.79 16.13 -9.73
C ASP A 210 -2.93 16.93 -8.43
N MET A 211 -2.52 16.32 -7.29
CA MET A 211 -2.67 16.96 -5.99
C MET A 211 -1.71 18.14 -5.77
N MET A 212 -0.57 18.17 -6.49
CA MET A 212 0.35 19.30 -6.42
C MET A 212 -0.21 20.53 -7.15
N ASP A 213 -0.72 20.35 -8.36
CA ASP A 213 -1.26 21.43 -9.18
C ASP A 213 -2.61 21.93 -8.64
N GLU A 214 -3.50 21.03 -8.24
CA GLU A 214 -4.87 21.36 -7.84
C GLU A 214 -4.98 21.85 -6.39
N LEU A 215 -4.12 21.33 -5.48
CA LEU A 215 -4.22 21.59 -4.04
C LEU A 215 -2.99 22.29 -3.45
N GLY A 216 -1.94 22.50 -4.24
CA GLY A 216 -0.69 23.06 -3.78
C GLY A 216 0.08 22.16 -2.80
N VAL A 217 -0.18 20.86 -2.81
CA VAL A 217 0.47 19.88 -1.93
C VAL A 217 1.98 19.87 -2.19
N PHE A 218 2.76 19.77 -1.12
CA PHE A 218 4.21 19.59 -1.17
C PHE A 218 4.57 18.22 -0.57
N PRO A 219 4.63 17.14 -1.38
CA PRO A 219 4.94 15.82 -0.85
C PRO A 219 6.38 15.76 -0.34
N HIS A 220 6.58 15.09 0.80
CA HIS A 220 7.92 14.88 1.36
C HIS A 220 8.47 13.53 0.89
N ASN A 221 9.64 13.54 0.25
CA ASN A 221 10.39 12.39 -0.27
C ASN A 221 9.64 11.52 -1.30
N ALA A 222 8.38 11.21 -1.08
CA ALA A 222 7.56 10.37 -1.95
C ALA A 222 6.06 10.48 -1.63
N ALA A 223 5.22 10.31 -2.65
CA ALA A 223 3.81 10.03 -2.48
C ALA A 223 3.58 8.51 -2.60
N ASN A 224 2.99 7.88 -1.58
CA ASN A 224 2.93 6.43 -1.47
C ASN A 224 1.64 5.86 -0.88
N SER A 225 0.69 6.71 -0.49
CA SER A 225 -0.57 6.25 0.12
C SER A 225 -1.29 5.25 -0.79
N SER A 226 -1.71 4.11 -0.22
CA SER A 226 -2.58 3.17 -0.92
C SER A 226 -4.03 3.62 -0.75
N PRO A 227 -4.75 3.95 -1.84
CA PRO A 227 -6.08 4.51 -1.75
C PRO A 227 -7.07 3.53 -1.14
N LEU A 228 -8.08 4.05 -0.45
CA LEU A 228 -9.23 3.29 0.00
C LEU A 228 -10.42 3.63 -0.90
N VAL A 229 -10.99 2.64 -1.55
CA VAL A 229 -12.26 2.79 -2.27
C VAL A 229 -13.39 2.27 -1.38
N LEU A 230 -14.37 3.12 -1.14
CA LEU A 230 -15.57 2.77 -0.40
C LEU A 230 -16.78 3.34 -1.14
N GLU A 231 -17.64 2.46 -1.63
CA GLU A 231 -18.80 2.81 -2.47
C GLU A 231 -18.37 3.57 -3.74
N ASP A 232 -18.75 4.82 -3.89
CA ASP A 232 -18.45 5.69 -5.02
C ASP A 232 -17.29 6.68 -4.78
N LYS A 233 -16.54 6.49 -3.70
CA LYS A 233 -15.52 7.42 -3.22
C LYS A 233 -14.14 6.79 -3.11
N ILE A 234 -13.11 7.62 -3.34
CA ILE A 234 -11.71 7.26 -3.13
C ILE A 234 -11.13 8.20 -2.08
N TYR A 235 -10.59 7.63 -1.02
CA TYR A 235 -9.95 8.35 0.09
C TYR A 235 -8.44 8.21 -0.01
N VAL A 236 -7.72 9.34 0.05
CA VAL A 236 -6.28 9.40 -0.22
C VAL A 236 -5.57 10.34 0.74
N CYS A 237 -4.43 9.92 1.29
CA CYS A 237 -3.46 10.81 1.91
C CYS A 237 -2.68 11.58 0.83
N THR A 238 -2.53 12.88 1.00
CA THR A 238 -1.86 13.74 0.00
C THR A 238 -0.34 13.69 0.05
N SER A 239 0.24 13.10 1.11
CA SER A 239 1.68 13.09 1.39
C SER A 239 2.30 14.47 1.63
N ASN A 240 1.47 15.51 1.89
CA ASN A 240 1.96 16.84 2.24
C ASN A 240 2.92 16.76 3.43
N GLY A 241 4.01 17.50 3.41
CA GLY A 241 5.05 17.40 4.45
C GLY A 241 6.02 18.56 4.49
N GLN A 242 7.16 18.33 5.12
CA GLN A 242 8.23 19.30 5.26
C GLN A 242 9.09 19.41 4.01
N ASP A 243 9.86 20.48 3.90
CA ASP A 243 10.94 20.60 2.91
C ASP A 243 12.20 19.83 3.36
N TRP A 244 13.23 19.86 2.53
CA TRP A 244 14.52 19.18 2.81
C TRP A 244 15.23 19.66 4.09
N SER A 245 14.88 20.83 4.61
CA SER A 245 15.46 21.34 5.85
C SER A 245 14.96 20.60 7.10
N HIS A 246 13.86 19.85 7.00
CA HIS A 246 13.13 19.23 8.11
C HIS A 246 12.70 20.24 9.20
N VAL A 247 12.42 21.48 8.77
CA VAL A 247 11.99 22.58 9.64
C VAL A 247 10.74 23.26 9.09
N ASN A 248 10.69 23.48 7.76
CA ASN A 248 9.63 24.25 7.15
C ASN A 248 8.58 23.33 6.52
N ILE A 249 7.32 23.74 6.60
CA ILE A 249 6.20 23.13 5.86
C ILE A 249 5.82 24.10 4.75
N PRO A 250 6.19 23.86 3.49
CA PRO A 250 5.96 24.81 2.40
C PRO A 250 4.48 25.08 2.14
N SER A 251 3.63 24.08 2.34
CA SER A 251 2.20 24.15 2.07
C SER A 251 1.35 23.80 3.31
N PRO A 252 1.40 24.64 4.38
CA PRO A 252 0.74 24.32 5.65
C PRO A 252 -0.79 24.38 5.57
N GLN A 253 -1.34 25.03 4.53
CA GLN A 253 -2.80 25.15 4.32
C GLN A 253 -3.36 24.07 3.39
N SER A 254 -2.50 23.32 2.69
CA SER A 254 -2.95 22.23 1.82
C SER A 254 -3.56 21.10 2.64
N PRO A 255 -4.63 20.44 2.15
CA PRO A 255 -5.25 19.34 2.87
C PRO A 255 -4.27 18.17 3.00
N SER A 256 -4.36 17.47 4.11
CA SER A 256 -3.58 16.25 4.38
C SER A 256 -4.29 15.00 3.89
N PHE A 257 -5.61 15.07 3.78
CA PHE A 257 -6.46 13.95 3.43
C PHE A 257 -7.64 14.43 2.56
N ILE A 258 -7.90 13.72 1.45
CA ILE A 258 -8.92 14.10 0.48
C ILE A 258 -9.82 12.93 0.11
N VAL A 259 -10.97 13.26 -0.47
CA VAL A 259 -11.87 12.29 -1.08
C VAL A 259 -12.24 12.71 -2.50
N LEU A 260 -12.11 11.77 -3.44
CA LEU A 260 -12.44 11.97 -4.84
C LEU A 260 -13.66 11.13 -5.25
N ASP A 261 -14.40 11.61 -6.24
CA ASP A 261 -15.41 10.81 -6.94
C ASP A 261 -14.73 9.68 -7.73
N LYS A 262 -15.13 8.45 -7.47
CA LYS A 262 -14.50 7.26 -8.07
C LYS A 262 -14.57 7.23 -9.59
N LYS A 263 -15.65 7.72 -10.18
CA LYS A 263 -15.90 7.64 -11.62
C LYS A 263 -15.15 8.72 -12.40
N THR A 264 -15.06 9.92 -11.84
CA THR A 264 -14.56 11.09 -12.56
C THR A 264 -13.19 11.57 -12.10
N GLY A 265 -12.74 11.18 -10.91
CA GLY A 265 -11.55 11.72 -10.27
C GLY A 265 -11.72 13.13 -9.72
N ALA A 266 -12.92 13.69 -9.75
CA ALA A 266 -13.18 15.03 -9.23
C ALA A 266 -13.04 15.07 -7.70
N LEU A 267 -12.44 16.14 -7.16
CA LEU A 267 -12.39 16.39 -5.73
C LEU A 267 -13.82 16.63 -5.20
N ILE A 268 -14.23 15.86 -4.20
CA ILE A 268 -15.53 15.99 -3.55
C ILE A 268 -15.43 16.33 -2.07
N GLY A 269 -14.23 16.37 -1.50
CA GLY A 269 -14.02 16.85 -0.13
C GLY A 269 -12.57 16.79 0.32
N GLU A 270 -12.27 17.64 1.31
CA GLU A 270 -10.98 17.74 2.00
C GLU A 270 -11.17 17.49 3.50
N ASP A 271 -10.08 17.20 4.23
CA ASP A 271 -10.16 17.15 5.70
C ASP A 271 -10.39 18.54 6.30
N ASP A 272 -11.13 18.60 7.41
CA ASP A 272 -11.31 19.81 8.23
C ASP A 272 -10.36 19.85 9.43
N ALA A 273 -9.45 18.91 9.54
CA ALA A 273 -8.63 18.69 10.74
C ALA A 273 -7.47 19.68 10.88
N LYS A 274 -7.08 20.37 9.80
CA LYS A 274 -5.94 21.33 9.77
C LYS A 274 -4.63 20.68 10.23
N ILE A 275 -4.33 19.51 9.72
CA ILE A 275 -3.12 18.74 10.08
C ILE A 275 -1.86 19.43 9.57
N GLY A 276 -1.91 20.03 8.37
CA GLY A 276 -0.77 20.59 7.66
C GLY A 276 0.21 21.40 8.51
N PRO A 277 -0.22 22.41 9.31
CA PRO A 277 0.69 23.22 10.13
C PRO A 277 1.43 22.47 11.24
N HIS A 278 1.06 21.24 11.55
CA HIS A 278 1.51 20.47 12.70
C HIS A 278 2.29 19.19 12.32
N ILE A 279 2.53 18.97 11.03
CA ILE A 279 3.26 17.80 10.54
C ILE A 279 4.68 17.80 11.08
N PHE A 280 5.11 16.68 11.68
CA PHE A 280 6.47 16.55 12.19
C PHE A 280 7.49 16.32 11.08
N HIS A 281 7.10 15.61 10.00
CA HIS A 281 7.99 15.28 8.89
C HIS A 281 7.22 15.08 7.58
N GLY A 282 6.60 13.92 7.39
CA GLY A 282 5.80 13.58 6.22
C GLY A 282 4.49 12.90 6.58
N GLN A 283 3.74 12.49 5.57
CA GLN A 283 2.47 11.79 5.74
C GLN A 283 2.37 10.66 4.74
N TRP A 284 2.46 9.42 5.21
CA TRP A 284 2.52 8.24 4.34
C TRP A 284 1.52 7.14 4.73
N THR A 285 0.67 7.40 5.71
CA THR A 285 -0.38 6.48 6.14
C THR A 285 -1.37 6.21 5.03
N SER A 286 -1.77 4.94 4.88
CA SER A 286 -2.92 4.56 4.07
C SER A 286 -4.20 4.54 4.92
N PRO A 287 -5.35 5.01 4.41
CA PRO A 287 -6.59 5.02 5.18
C PRO A 287 -7.22 3.63 5.30
N SER A 288 -7.99 3.45 6.38
CA SER A 288 -8.91 2.33 6.57
C SER A 288 -10.32 2.82 6.90
N ALA A 289 -11.29 1.93 6.93
CA ALA A 289 -12.67 2.29 7.29
C ALA A 289 -13.36 1.22 8.13
N GLY A 290 -14.36 1.66 8.88
CA GLY A 290 -15.22 0.78 9.65
C GLY A 290 -16.55 1.43 10.01
N LYS A 291 -17.55 0.61 10.34
CA LYS A 291 -18.83 1.12 10.85
C LYS A 291 -18.78 1.30 12.35
N VAL A 292 -18.83 2.55 12.80
CA VAL A 292 -18.92 2.93 14.21
C VAL A 292 -20.33 3.46 14.47
N ASP A 293 -21.04 2.88 15.43
CA ASP A 293 -22.45 3.23 15.73
C ASP A 293 -23.34 3.23 14.47
N GLY A 294 -23.09 2.29 13.55
CA GLY A 294 -23.85 2.11 12.31
C GLY A 294 -23.49 3.03 11.16
N LYS A 295 -22.55 3.97 11.34
CA LYS A 295 -22.07 4.90 10.31
C LYS A 295 -20.66 4.56 9.87
N TRP A 296 -20.37 4.72 8.57
CA TRP A 296 -19.03 4.63 8.07
C TRP A 296 -18.16 5.77 8.61
N GLN A 297 -17.02 5.42 9.17
CA GLN A 297 -15.94 6.34 9.49
C GLN A 297 -14.67 5.91 8.76
N ILE A 298 -13.88 6.89 8.35
CA ILE A 298 -12.57 6.70 7.76
C ILE A 298 -11.52 7.00 8.83
N PHE A 299 -10.57 6.08 9.01
CA PHE A 299 -9.49 6.22 9.97
C PHE A 299 -8.20 6.59 9.27
N PHE A 300 -7.55 7.62 9.76
CA PHE A 300 -6.34 8.18 9.17
C PHE A 300 -5.31 8.55 10.24
N GLY A 301 -4.08 8.14 10.04
CA GLY A 301 -2.95 8.54 10.89
C GLY A 301 -2.29 9.81 10.36
N GLY A 302 -2.33 10.89 11.13
CA GLY A 302 -1.73 12.16 10.75
C GLY A 302 -0.22 12.20 10.97
N GLY A 303 0.48 12.98 10.15
CA GLY A 303 1.89 13.33 10.34
C GLY A 303 2.15 14.21 11.57
N ASP A 304 1.10 14.62 12.27
CA ASP A 304 1.11 15.33 13.54
C ASP A 304 0.96 14.40 14.77
N GLY A 305 0.94 13.08 14.54
CA GLY A 305 0.84 12.07 15.60
C GLY A 305 -0.56 11.83 16.15
N PHE A 306 -1.60 12.36 15.50
CA PHE A 306 -2.99 12.07 15.84
C PHE A 306 -3.57 10.99 14.92
N LEU A 307 -4.32 10.08 15.52
CA LEU A 307 -5.25 9.21 14.81
C LEU A 307 -6.60 9.93 14.69
N TYR A 308 -7.13 10.03 13.48
CA TYR A 308 -8.38 10.69 13.15
C TYR A 308 -9.47 9.69 12.77
N GLY A 309 -10.69 9.96 13.19
CA GLY A 309 -11.91 9.34 12.66
C GLY A 309 -12.75 10.40 11.96
N PHE A 310 -12.85 10.31 10.64
CA PHE A 310 -13.66 11.22 9.81
C PHE A 310 -15.02 10.61 9.49
N ASP A 311 -16.06 11.44 9.32
CA ASP A 311 -17.28 11.00 8.64
C ASP A 311 -16.95 10.69 7.18
N ALA A 312 -17.41 9.55 6.68
CA ALA A 312 -17.12 9.12 5.30
C ALA A 312 -17.78 10.03 4.24
N ASN A 313 -18.78 10.82 4.61
CA ASN A 313 -19.50 11.68 3.68
C ASN A 313 -19.10 13.14 3.88
N PRO A 314 -18.48 13.78 2.88
CA PRO A 314 -18.23 15.21 2.93
C PRO A 314 -19.50 16.01 3.05
N VAL A 315 -19.43 17.12 3.78
CA VAL A 315 -20.53 18.08 3.92
C VAL A 315 -20.10 19.44 3.40
N LYS A 316 -21.03 20.16 2.79
CA LYS A 316 -20.76 21.52 2.31
C LYS A 316 -20.70 22.48 3.48
N GLU A 317 -19.63 23.28 3.54
CA GLU A 317 -19.43 24.35 4.52
C GLU A 317 -18.78 25.56 3.83
N GLY A 318 -19.48 26.67 3.75
CA GLY A 318 -19.05 27.81 2.95
C GLY A 318 -18.95 27.46 1.46
N ASP A 319 -17.80 27.74 0.87
CA ASP A 319 -17.52 27.43 -0.54
C ASP A 319 -16.91 26.02 -0.74
N GLY A 320 -16.46 25.34 0.33
CA GLY A 320 -15.82 24.02 0.29
C GLY A 320 -16.73 22.87 0.69
N ASN A 321 -16.23 21.66 0.46
CA ASN A 321 -16.79 20.42 0.98
C ASN A 321 -15.75 19.76 1.88
N TYR A 322 -16.16 19.35 3.09
CA TYR A 322 -15.24 18.85 4.09
C TYR A 322 -15.69 17.52 4.67
N MET A 323 -14.75 16.57 4.78
CA MET A 323 -14.90 15.43 5.67
C MET A 323 -14.76 15.93 7.10
N LYS A 324 -15.82 15.74 7.88
CA LYS A 324 -15.84 16.23 9.27
C LYS A 324 -15.08 15.30 10.19
N THR A 325 -14.15 15.86 10.95
CA THR A 325 -13.49 15.16 12.05
C THR A 325 -14.52 14.82 13.11
N VAL A 326 -14.87 13.55 13.23
CA VAL A 326 -15.76 13.07 14.30
C VAL A 326 -15.03 13.07 15.63
N TRP A 327 -13.81 12.53 15.61
CA TRP A 327 -12.90 12.48 16.75
C TRP A 327 -11.44 12.43 16.29
N LYS A 328 -10.55 12.79 17.22
CA LYS A 328 -9.10 12.54 17.09
C LYS A 328 -8.54 12.03 18.41
N PHE A 329 -7.48 11.26 18.34
CA PHE A 329 -6.79 10.72 19.50
C PHE A 329 -5.28 10.84 19.31
N GLU A 330 -4.59 11.47 20.27
CA GLU A 330 -3.14 11.63 20.24
C GLU A 330 -2.44 10.30 20.58
N ILE A 331 -1.75 9.72 19.61
CA ILE A 331 -1.01 8.47 19.79
C ILE A 331 0.42 8.71 20.29
N VAL A 332 1.00 9.88 19.99
CA VAL A 332 2.33 10.29 20.44
C VAL A 332 2.23 11.08 21.74
N PRO A 333 2.60 10.50 22.88
CA PRO A 333 2.48 11.17 24.17
C PRO A 333 3.49 12.31 24.33
N ASP A 334 3.26 13.21 25.31
CA ASP A 334 4.07 14.40 25.52
C ASP A 334 5.55 14.10 25.78
N ASP A 335 5.86 13.03 26.49
CA ASP A 335 7.23 12.59 26.77
C ASP A 335 7.98 12.10 25.51
N TYR A 336 7.28 11.85 24.41
CA TYR A 336 7.88 11.57 23.09
C TYR A 336 8.05 12.85 22.24
N LYS A 337 7.50 13.98 22.66
CA LYS A 337 7.59 15.27 21.95
C LYS A 337 8.49 16.27 22.64
N LYS A 338 8.71 16.12 23.94
CA LYS A 338 9.43 17.08 24.80
C LYS A 338 10.34 16.33 25.76
N ASP A 339 11.49 16.95 26.06
CA ASP A 339 12.39 16.48 27.10
C ASP A 339 11.81 16.75 28.51
N LYS A 340 12.53 16.28 29.55
CA LYS A 340 12.13 16.43 30.96
C LYS A 340 12.04 17.89 31.42
N THR A 341 12.61 18.84 30.65
CA THR A 341 12.55 20.30 30.94
C THR A 341 11.37 20.95 30.23
N GLY A 342 10.61 20.20 29.42
CA GLY A 342 9.51 20.69 28.58
C GLY A 342 9.94 21.28 27.25
N LYS A 343 11.23 21.18 26.89
CA LYS A 343 11.75 21.64 25.60
C LYS A 343 11.38 20.63 24.51
N PRO A 344 10.79 21.08 23.40
CA PRO A 344 10.46 20.19 22.28
C PRO A 344 11.72 19.50 21.73
N TYR A 345 11.62 18.21 21.47
CA TYR A 345 12.61 17.51 20.66
C TYR A 345 12.60 18.08 19.25
N LYS A 346 13.79 18.16 18.65
CA LYS A 346 13.90 18.50 17.24
C LYS A 346 13.81 17.22 16.43
N TYR A 347 12.95 17.19 15.42
CA TYR A 347 12.93 16.09 14.47
C TYR A 347 14.21 16.10 13.61
N PRO A 348 14.85 14.97 13.32
CA PRO A 348 14.66 13.67 13.96
C PRO A 348 15.43 13.57 15.28
N ALA A 349 14.84 12.96 16.28
CA ALA A 349 15.48 12.65 17.54
C ALA A 349 15.15 11.21 17.98
N PRO A 350 16.08 10.46 18.59
CA PRO A 350 15.82 9.07 19.01
C PRO A 350 14.66 8.94 20.00
N GLU A 351 14.41 9.97 20.80
CA GLU A 351 13.33 10.01 21.78
C GLU A 351 11.97 10.41 21.19
N GLY A 352 11.93 10.94 19.98
CA GLY A 352 10.74 11.47 19.32
C GLY A 352 11.02 12.79 18.59
N PRO A 353 10.03 13.53 18.06
CA PRO A 353 8.61 13.10 17.95
C PRO A 353 8.42 11.97 16.94
N SER A 354 7.29 11.27 17.06
CA SER A 354 6.90 10.21 16.12
C SER A 354 5.62 10.58 15.41
N GLU A 355 5.48 10.16 14.15
CA GLU A 355 4.26 10.25 13.36
C GLU A 355 3.60 8.87 13.21
N ILE A 356 2.47 8.82 12.51
CA ILE A 356 1.78 7.59 12.19
C ILE A 356 2.00 7.27 10.72
N ILE A 357 2.84 6.26 10.44
CA ILE A 357 3.09 5.75 9.08
C ILE A 357 2.28 4.47 8.85
N ALA A 358 2.17 3.63 9.88
CA ALA A 358 1.38 2.40 9.84
C ALA A 358 -0.09 2.68 9.51
N THR A 359 -0.71 1.80 8.72
CA THR A 359 -2.15 1.88 8.43
C THR A 359 -2.96 1.51 9.69
N PRO A 360 -3.93 2.33 10.14
CA PRO A 360 -4.84 1.94 11.19
C PRO A 360 -5.67 0.73 10.79
N VAL A 361 -5.77 -0.30 11.62
CA VAL A 361 -6.56 -1.50 11.35
C VAL A 361 -7.84 -1.49 12.17
N PHE A 362 -9.00 -1.55 11.49
CA PHE A 362 -10.29 -1.70 12.17
C PHE A 362 -10.69 -3.17 12.22
N TYR A 363 -10.77 -3.73 13.42
CA TYR A 363 -11.13 -5.11 13.62
C TYR A 363 -11.98 -5.27 14.89
N LYS A 364 -13.11 -6.00 14.81
CA LYS A 364 -14.06 -6.25 15.90
C LYS A 364 -14.42 -4.97 16.69
N ASN A 365 -14.76 -3.89 15.96
CA ASN A 365 -15.13 -2.58 16.52
C ASN A 365 -14.01 -1.90 17.34
N LYS A 366 -12.76 -2.20 17.09
CA LYS A 366 -11.59 -1.55 17.67
C LYS A 366 -10.63 -1.14 16.57
N ILE A 367 -9.80 -0.15 16.87
CA ILE A 367 -8.74 0.31 15.97
C ILE A 367 -7.40 0.02 16.62
N TYR A 368 -6.50 -0.56 15.82
CA TYR A 368 -5.14 -0.92 16.22
C TYR A 368 -4.17 -0.17 15.32
N VAL A 369 -3.21 0.53 15.90
CA VAL A 369 -2.21 1.29 15.15
C VAL A 369 -0.94 1.52 15.96
N ALA A 370 0.22 1.45 15.29
CA ALA A 370 1.50 1.83 15.85
C ALA A 370 1.93 3.22 15.35
N CYS A 371 2.79 3.89 16.10
CA CYS A 371 3.53 5.07 15.64
C CYS A 371 5.03 4.80 15.56
N GLY A 372 5.72 5.59 14.79
CA GLY A 372 7.16 5.55 14.62
C GLY A 372 7.65 6.74 13.81
N GLN A 373 8.97 6.86 13.68
CA GLN A 373 9.60 7.81 12.78
C GLN A 373 9.86 7.17 11.42
N ASP A 374 10.08 8.00 10.42
CA ASP A 374 10.64 7.62 9.13
C ASP A 374 11.94 6.79 9.31
N PRO A 375 12.10 5.69 8.59
CA PRO A 375 13.28 4.82 8.67
C PRO A 375 14.63 5.53 8.44
N GLU A 376 14.68 6.57 7.63
CA GLU A 376 15.91 7.31 7.33
C GLU A 376 16.42 8.20 8.50
N HIS A 377 15.64 8.36 9.57
CA HIS A 377 15.89 9.36 10.62
C HIS A 377 16.07 8.78 12.03
N GLY A 378 16.83 7.73 12.17
CA GLY A 378 17.15 7.15 13.47
C GLY A 378 16.14 6.11 13.93
N GLU A 379 16.27 5.60 15.16
CA GLU A 379 15.43 4.49 15.64
C GLU A 379 14.15 4.93 16.35
N GLY A 380 14.15 6.06 17.00
CA GLY A 380 13.00 6.67 17.66
C GLY A 380 12.24 5.77 18.64
N VAL A 381 11.21 6.33 19.22
CA VAL A 381 10.28 5.61 20.10
C VAL A 381 9.02 5.19 19.33
N GLY A 382 8.43 4.09 19.75
CA GLY A 382 7.16 3.59 19.21
C GLY A 382 6.10 3.45 20.30
N ARG A 383 4.89 3.26 19.87
CA ARG A 383 3.73 2.94 20.70
C ARG A 383 2.70 2.24 19.85
N LEU A 384 2.23 1.09 20.30
CA LEU A 384 1.09 0.41 19.70
C LEU A 384 -0.11 0.59 20.61
N ILE A 385 -1.26 0.97 20.04
CA ILE A 385 -2.48 1.21 20.80
C ILE A 385 -3.66 0.44 20.24
N CYS A 386 -4.64 0.18 21.12
CA CYS A 386 -5.99 -0.24 20.79
C CYS A 386 -6.97 0.81 21.27
N ILE A 387 -7.81 1.32 20.36
CA ILE A 387 -8.84 2.32 20.65
C ILE A 387 -10.23 1.74 20.44
N ASP A 388 -11.15 2.10 21.34
CA ASP A 388 -12.58 1.93 21.13
C ASP A 388 -13.16 3.23 20.54
N PRO A 389 -13.52 3.26 19.25
CA PRO A 389 -14.03 4.48 18.63
C PRO A 389 -15.49 4.79 18.98
N LYS A 390 -16.17 3.87 19.70
CA LYS A 390 -17.60 4.00 20.00
C LYS A 390 -17.90 5.26 20.81
N GLY A 391 -18.79 6.09 20.29
CA GLY A 391 -19.27 7.31 20.96
C GLY A 391 -18.23 8.43 21.11
N LEU A 392 -17.02 8.29 20.53
CA LEU A 392 -15.98 9.32 20.58
C LEU A 392 -16.40 10.56 19.79
N LYS A 393 -15.99 11.74 20.31
CA LYS A 393 -16.22 13.05 19.67
C LYS A 393 -15.09 14.03 20.03
N GLY A 394 -14.72 14.90 19.07
CA GLY A 394 -13.71 15.93 19.28
C GLY A 394 -12.35 15.35 19.68
N ASP A 395 -11.60 16.02 20.54
CA ASP A 395 -10.34 15.46 21.07
C ASP A 395 -10.64 14.41 22.16
N ALA A 396 -10.49 13.15 21.77
CA ALA A 396 -10.79 11.99 22.61
C ALA A 396 -9.59 11.48 23.41
N THR A 397 -8.43 12.15 23.34
CA THR A 397 -7.18 11.70 23.98
C THR A 397 -7.34 11.41 25.49
N LYS A 398 -8.12 12.24 26.17
CA LYS A 398 -8.40 12.09 27.61
C LYS A 398 -9.78 11.47 27.91
N THR A 399 -10.51 11.02 26.90
CA THR A 399 -11.81 10.40 27.07
C THR A 399 -11.67 9.04 27.75
N LYS A 400 -12.32 8.87 28.90
CA LYS A 400 -12.28 7.60 29.65
C LYS A 400 -12.82 6.45 28.79
N GLY A 401 -12.02 5.41 28.62
CA GLY A 401 -12.37 4.21 27.86
C GLY A 401 -12.10 4.31 26.36
N ALA A 402 -11.64 5.45 25.83
CA ALA A 402 -11.17 5.55 24.44
C ALA A 402 -9.96 4.64 24.21
N LEU A 403 -8.92 4.78 25.04
CA LEU A 403 -7.79 3.87 25.06
C LEU A 403 -8.19 2.58 25.78
N VAL A 404 -8.17 1.46 25.06
CA VAL A 404 -8.43 0.12 25.63
C VAL A 404 -7.17 -0.43 26.26
N TRP A 405 -6.06 -0.36 25.55
CA TRP A 405 -4.73 -0.71 26.02
C TRP A 405 -3.64 -0.05 25.15
N GLU A 406 -2.43 0.00 25.68
CA GLU A 406 -1.22 0.39 24.99
C GLU A 406 -0.08 -0.58 25.24
N PHE A 407 0.82 -0.70 24.27
CA PHE A 407 2.08 -1.44 24.36
C PHE A 407 3.22 -0.51 23.98
N LYS A 408 4.12 -0.25 24.95
CA LYS A 408 5.22 0.73 24.84
C LYS A 408 6.59 0.09 24.63
N ASP A 409 6.69 -1.23 24.75
CA ASP A 409 7.97 -1.93 24.57
C ASP A 409 8.32 -2.15 23.08
N ILE A 410 7.47 -1.67 22.18
CA ILE A 410 7.74 -1.58 20.74
C ILE A 410 8.58 -0.33 20.45
N LYS A 411 9.55 -0.47 19.57
CA LYS A 411 10.28 0.68 19.00
C LYS A 411 9.45 1.31 17.88
N ARG A 412 10.00 2.31 17.17
CA ARG A 412 9.27 2.88 16.03
C ARG A 412 8.81 1.80 15.07
N SER A 413 7.57 1.87 14.67
CA SER A 413 6.97 0.88 13.78
C SER A 413 6.22 1.56 12.64
N ILE A 414 6.51 1.11 11.44
CA ILE A 414 5.79 1.45 10.21
C ILE A 414 4.92 0.28 9.76
N SER A 415 4.99 -0.86 10.46
CA SER A 415 4.24 -2.08 10.17
C SER A 415 2.76 -1.92 10.49
N THR A 416 1.90 -2.24 9.54
CA THR A 416 0.47 -2.44 9.75
C THR A 416 0.25 -3.78 10.47
N VAL A 417 -0.59 -3.79 11.50
CA VAL A 417 -0.82 -5.00 12.28
C VAL A 417 -1.60 -6.06 11.49
N ALA A 418 -1.31 -7.34 11.77
CA ALA A 418 -2.07 -8.48 11.29
C ALA A 418 -2.73 -9.20 12.47
N ILE A 419 -4.03 -9.43 12.39
CA ILE A 419 -4.80 -10.06 13.46
C ILE A 419 -5.39 -11.37 12.96
N ASP A 420 -5.09 -12.46 13.69
CA ASP A 420 -5.69 -13.77 13.43
C ASP A 420 -7.08 -13.87 14.08
N PRO A 421 -8.16 -14.01 13.28
CA PRO A 421 -9.50 -14.15 13.82
C PRO A 421 -9.73 -15.41 14.65
N ALA A 422 -8.92 -16.46 14.45
CA ALA A 422 -9.09 -17.74 15.15
C ALA A 422 -8.52 -17.72 16.57
N THR A 423 -7.42 -16.97 16.79
CA THR A 423 -6.71 -16.94 18.08
C THR A 423 -6.88 -15.63 18.84
N ASP A 424 -7.41 -14.58 18.20
CA ASP A 424 -7.42 -13.19 18.69
C ASP A 424 -6.00 -12.69 19.04
N LEU A 425 -5.00 -13.10 18.27
CA LEU A 425 -3.62 -12.64 18.38
C LEU A 425 -3.31 -11.61 17.30
N LEU A 426 -2.60 -10.58 17.70
CA LEU A 426 -2.07 -9.51 16.86
C LEU A 426 -0.58 -9.72 16.66
N PHE A 427 -0.14 -9.58 15.42
CA PHE A 427 1.26 -9.64 15.03
C PHE A 427 1.67 -8.31 14.39
N THR A 428 2.88 -7.85 14.70
CA THR A 428 3.47 -6.63 14.11
C THR A 428 4.99 -6.71 14.20
N GLY A 429 5.67 -5.91 13.38
CA GLY A 429 7.12 -5.72 13.47
C GLY A 429 7.46 -4.29 13.86
N ASP A 430 8.70 -4.07 14.31
CA ASP A 430 9.27 -2.73 14.42
C ASP A 430 10.55 -2.61 13.59
N TYR A 431 10.98 -1.37 13.40
CA TYR A 431 12.16 -1.11 12.57
C TYR A 431 13.48 -1.57 13.21
N SER A 432 13.50 -1.81 14.53
CA SER A 432 14.66 -2.39 15.20
C SER A 432 14.80 -3.91 14.98
N GLY A 433 13.88 -4.53 14.23
CA GLY A 433 13.95 -5.95 13.83
C GLY A 433 13.15 -6.90 14.70
N PHE A 434 12.34 -6.40 15.65
CA PHE A 434 11.55 -7.28 16.51
C PHE A 434 10.16 -7.54 15.92
N VAL A 435 9.78 -8.82 15.92
CA VAL A 435 8.41 -9.30 15.69
C VAL A 435 7.73 -9.54 17.03
N TYR A 436 6.50 -9.08 17.16
CA TYR A 436 5.71 -9.19 18.38
C TYR A 436 4.42 -9.98 18.14
N CYS A 437 4.07 -10.85 19.09
CA CYS A 437 2.74 -11.45 19.21
C CYS A 437 2.07 -10.92 20.48
N ILE A 438 0.90 -10.30 20.29
CA ILE A 438 0.19 -9.57 21.34
C ILE A 438 -1.26 -10.05 21.42
N ASP A 439 -1.80 -10.20 22.62
CA ASP A 439 -3.21 -10.52 22.83
C ASP A 439 -4.07 -9.28 22.53
N THR A 440 -4.99 -9.36 21.58
CA THR A 440 -5.82 -8.22 21.13
C THR A 440 -6.71 -7.64 22.21
N LYS A 441 -7.11 -8.42 23.20
CA LYS A 441 -8.03 -7.99 24.26
C LYS A 441 -7.32 -7.21 25.36
N THR A 442 -6.07 -7.60 25.65
CA THR A 442 -5.36 -7.11 26.84
C THR A 442 -4.12 -6.28 26.55
N GLY A 443 -3.63 -6.29 25.29
CA GLY A 443 -2.36 -5.67 24.93
C GLY A 443 -1.11 -6.38 25.48
N LYS A 444 -1.28 -7.56 26.09
CA LYS A 444 -0.17 -8.29 26.70
C LYS A 444 0.67 -9.00 25.64
N LEU A 445 1.98 -8.78 25.74
CA LEU A 445 2.96 -9.52 24.95
C LEU A 445 2.87 -11.02 25.29
N GLN A 446 2.76 -11.85 24.26
CA GLN A 446 2.85 -13.30 24.36
C GLN A 446 4.29 -13.78 24.11
N TRP A 447 4.89 -13.27 23.04
CA TRP A 447 6.28 -13.52 22.70
C TRP A 447 6.79 -12.41 21.75
N GLN A 448 8.11 -12.32 21.66
CA GLN A 448 8.83 -11.55 20.67
C GLN A 448 9.94 -12.37 20.02
N HIS A 449 10.38 -11.99 18.83
CA HIS A 449 11.46 -12.58 18.10
C HIS A 449 12.31 -11.47 17.46
N ASP A 450 13.62 -11.59 17.62
CA ASP A 450 14.61 -10.71 17.01
C ASP A 450 15.04 -11.32 15.66
N MET A 451 14.74 -10.64 14.55
CA MET A 451 15.14 -11.00 13.20
C MET A 451 16.55 -10.52 12.86
N GLN A 452 17.17 -9.72 13.74
CA GLN A 452 18.53 -9.17 13.60
C GLN A 452 18.73 -8.21 12.42
N ALA A 453 17.67 -7.86 11.71
CA ALA A 453 17.66 -6.90 10.61
C ALA A 453 16.37 -6.05 10.64
N HIS A 454 16.38 -4.91 9.98
CA HIS A 454 15.24 -3.98 10.00
C HIS A 454 14.00 -4.56 9.32
N ILE A 455 12.83 -4.34 9.92
CA ILE A 455 11.53 -4.75 9.36
C ILE A 455 10.84 -3.53 8.77
N TRP A 456 10.69 -3.50 7.46
CA TRP A 456 9.99 -2.47 6.70
C TRP A 456 8.53 -2.86 6.42
N GLY A 457 8.32 -4.12 6.10
CA GLY A 457 7.02 -4.66 5.74
C GLY A 457 6.11 -4.92 6.93
N SER A 458 4.93 -5.40 6.64
CA SER A 458 3.95 -5.85 7.63
C SER A 458 3.89 -7.37 7.66
N PRO A 459 3.47 -8.01 8.76
CA PRO A 459 3.20 -9.43 8.76
C PRO A 459 1.96 -9.75 7.94
N MET A 460 1.91 -10.97 7.37
CA MET A 460 0.74 -11.56 6.75
C MET A 460 0.30 -12.78 7.55
N VAL A 461 -0.94 -12.76 8.03
CA VAL A 461 -1.53 -13.91 8.74
C VAL A 461 -2.40 -14.72 7.78
N VAL A 462 -2.10 -15.99 7.63
CA VAL A 462 -2.85 -16.91 6.77
C VAL A 462 -2.66 -18.36 7.21
N ASP A 463 -3.71 -19.16 7.15
CA ASP A 463 -3.66 -20.61 7.39
C ASP A 463 -2.97 -20.99 8.72
N GLY A 464 -3.21 -20.22 9.79
CA GLY A 464 -2.58 -20.41 11.10
C GLY A 464 -1.08 -20.10 11.14
N LYS A 465 -0.56 -19.34 10.17
CA LYS A 465 0.83 -18.96 10.02
C LYS A 465 0.98 -17.44 9.92
N VAL A 466 2.14 -16.94 10.31
CA VAL A 466 2.55 -15.54 10.20
C VAL A 466 3.80 -15.49 9.33
N PHE A 467 3.74 -14.76 8.22
CA PHE A 467 4.86 -14.51 7.32
C PHE A 467 5.33 -13.08 7.50
N ILE A 468 6.61 -12.85 7.68
CA ILE A 468 7.22 -11.52 7.79
C ILE A 468 8.66 -11.55 7.29
N GLY A 469 9.04 -10.54 6.54
CA GLY A 469 10.38 -10.40 5.97
C GLY A 469 11.15 -9.24 6.56
N ASP A 470 12.47 -9.23 6.35
CA ASP A 470 13.38 -8.20 6.80
C ASP A 470 14.32 -7.67 5.70
N GLU A 471 15.17 -6.73 6.06
CA GLU A 471 16.10 -6.06 5.16
C GLU A 471 17.30 -6.93 4.75
N ASP A 472 17.65 -7.97 5.50
CA ASP A 472 18.68 -8.95 5.11
C ASP A 472 18.14 -10.01 4.14
N GLY A 473 16.81 -9.98 3.88
CA GLY A 473 16.15 -10.87 2.95
C GLY A 473 15.65 -12.16 3.59
N ASP A 474 15.63 -12.23 4.91
CA ASP A 474 15.08 -13.38 5.63
C ASP A 474 13.57 -13.29 5.72
N LEU A 475 12.88 -14.35 5.33
CA LEU A 475 11.46 -14.55 5.53
C LEU A 475 11.25 -15.54 6.66
N CYS A 476 10.78 -15.06 7.80
CA CYS A 476 10.37 -15.88 8.93
C CYS A 476 8.91 -16.32 8.80
N VAL A 477 8.63 -17.57 9.14
CA VAL A 477 7.28 -18.14 9.19
C VAL A 477 7.04 -18.69 10.59
N PHE A 478 6.10 -18.08 11.32
CA PHE A 478 5.71 -18.53 12.66
C PHE A 478 4.35 -19.23 12.63
N GLU A 479 4.10 -20.07 13.64
CA GLU A 479 2.74 -20.49 13.96
C GLU A 479 1.98 -19.32 14.60
N ALA A 480 0.74 -19.06 14.17
CA ALA A 480 -0.12 -18.05 14.78
C ALA A 480 -0.67 -18.53 16.14
N SER A 481 0.19 -18.63 17.14
CA SER A 481 -0.11 -19.19 18.45
C SER A 481 0.48 -18.36 19.59
N ARG A 482 -0.01 -18.61 20.83
CA ARG A 482 0.46 -17.94 22.05
C ARG A 482 1.87 -18.34 22.45
N GLU A 483 2.32 -19.49 22.01
CA GLU A 483 3.70 -19.96 22.20
C GLU A 483 4.51 -19.69 20.94
N LYS A 484 5.72 -19.14 21.10
CA LYS A 484 6.60 -18.85 19.98
C LYS A 484 7.05 -20.16 19.32
N LYS A 485 6.70 -20.33 18.04
CA LYS A 485 7.14 -21.46 17.24
C LYS A 485 7.50 -21.01 15.84
N LEU A 486 8.79 -20.97 15.56
CA LEU A 486 9.34 -20.74 14.23
C LEU A 486 9.18 -22.02 13.41
N LEU A 487 8.43 -21.95 12.30
CA LEU A 487 8.15 -23.06 11.39
C LEU A 487 9.19 -23.14 10.28
N ASN A 488 9.68 -21.98 9.83
CA ASN A 488 10.68 -21.83 8.79
C ASN A 488 11.34 -20.46 8.87
N GLU A 489 12.57 -20.40 8.41
CA GLU A 489 13.32 -19.18 8.13
C GLU A 489 14.09 -19.43 6.85
N VAL A 490 13.94 -18.55 5.85
CA VAL A 490 14.53 -18.73 4.54
C VAL A 490 15.00 -17.40 3.99
N ASN A 491 16.27 -17.33 3.58
CA ASN A 491 16.80 -16.14 2.93
C ASN A 491 16.43 -16.14 1.45
N MET A 492 15.80 -15.05 1.00
CA MET A 492 15.31 -14.85 -0.38
C MET A 492 16.37 -14.27 -1.32
N GLY A 493 17.59 -14.03 -0.82
CA GLY A 493 18.74 -13.56 -1.60
C GLY A 493 18.76 -12.04 -1.89
N ALA A 494 17.78 -11.29 -1.40
CA ALA A 494 17.74 -9.83 -1.47
C ALA A 494 16.73 -9.29 -0.43
N PRO A 495 16.86 -8.02 0.03
CA PRO A 495 15.97 -7.40 1.01
C PRO A 495 14.49 -7.58 0.73
N ILE A 496 13.69 -7.84 1.77
CA ILE A 496 12.23 -7.90 1.72
C ILE A 496 11.70 -6.61 2.38
N LEU A 497 11.38 -5.61 1.57
CA LEU A 497 10.94 -4.30 2.05
C LEU A 497 9.42 -4.14 2.06
N ALA A 498 8.71 -5.09 1.47
CA ALA A 498 7.26 -5.08 1.34
C ALA A 498 6.61 -6.26 2.09
N THR A 499 5.31 -6.18 2.26
CA THR A 499 4.51 -7.19 2.94
C THR A 499 4.30 -8.42 2.04
N PRO A 500 4.53 -9.66 2.52
CA PRO A 500 4.07 -10.86 1.84
C PRO A 500 2.54 -10.85 1.66
N VAL A 501 2.05 -11.37 0.54
CA VAL A 501 0.62 -11.34 0.21
C VAL A 501 0.16 -12.75 -0.18
N VAL A 502 -1.05 -13.10 0.21
CA VAL A 502 -1.65 -14.39 -0.20
C VAL A 502 -2.93 -14.15 -0.98
N ALA A 503 -3.00 -14.72 -2.16
CA ALA A 503 -4.18 -14.75 -3.01
C ALA A 503 -4.27 -16.06 -3.77
N ASN A 504 -5.49 -16.57 -3.98
CA ASN A 504 -5.79 -17.73 -4.82
C ASN A 504 -4.88 -18.96 -4.56
N GLY A 505 -4.61 -19.25 -3.27
CA GLY A 505 -3.75 -20.37 -2.86
C GLY A 505 -2.26 -20.18 -3.15
N THR A 506 -1.83 -18.96 -3.45
CA THR A 506 -0.45 -18.60 -3.76
C THR A 506 0.05 -17.54 -2.78
N LEU A 507 1.22 -17.76 -2.19
CA LEU A 507 1.97 -16.77 -1.44
C LEU A 507 2.86 -15.99 -2.41
N PHE A 508 2.73 -14.67 -2.42
CA PHE A 508 3.58 -13.76 -3.18
C PHE A 508 4.55 -13.07 -2.21
N VAL A 509 5.83 -13.23 -2.48
CA VAL A 509 6.90 -12.55 -1.74
C VAL A 509 7.71 -11.75 -2.73
N ASN A 510 7.74 -10.45 -2.56
CA ASN A 510 8.64 -9.60 -3.35
C ASN A 510 9.83 -9.17 -2.52
N THR A 511 10.99 -9.43 -3.08
CA THR A 511 12.27 -8.86 -2.62
C THR A 511 12.52 -7.54 -3.34
N GLN A 512 13.60 -6.89 -3.01
CA GLN A 512 14.04 -5.66 -3.69
C GLN A 512 14.11 -5.83 -5.23
N THR A 513 14.42 -7.03 -5.73
CA THR A 513 14.71 -7.28 -7.16
C THR A 513 13.81 -8.30 -7.84
N HIS A 514 13.08 -9.12 -7.13
CA HIS A 514 12.24 -10.20 -7.68
C HIS A 514 10.92 -10.34 -6.94
N ILE A 515 9.90 -10.84 -7.64
CA ILE A 515 8.67 -11.35 -7.03
C ILE A 515 8.57 -12.85 -7.26
N TYR A 516 8.23 -13.58 -6.21
CA TYR A 516 8.09 -15.03 -6.16
C TYR A 516 6.63 -15.39 -5.96
N ALA A 517 6.11 -16.30 -6.78
CA ALA A 517 4.80 -16.93 -6.58
C ALA A 517 5.01 -18.35 -6.05
N ILE A 518 4.57 -18.61 -4.81
CA ILE A 518 4.88 -19.81 -4.05
C ILE A 518 3.57 -20.54 -3.73
N ALA A 519 3.49 -21.84 -4.06
CA ALA A 519 2.32 -22.67 -3.77
C ALA A 519 2.74 -24.11 -3.49
N GLU A 520 1.97 -24.80 -2.65
CA GLU A 520 2.24 -26.20 -2.28
C GLU A 520 2.24 -27.11 -3.51
N GLY A 521 3.29 -27.94 -3.64
CA GLY A 521 3.46 -28.88 -4.72
C GLY A 521 3.80 -28.26 -6.08
N ALA A 522 3.95 -26.94 -6.17
CA ALA A 522 4.30 -26.28 -7.41
C ALA A 522 5.70 -26.70 -7.89
N LYS A 523 5.80 -26.90 -9.21
CA LYS A 523 7.08 -27.06 -9.92
C LYS A 523 7.15 -25.95 -10.94
N ALA A 524 8.19 -25.14 -10.86
CA ALA A 524 8.42 -24.09 -11.84
C ALA A 524 8.74 -24.72 -13.20
N GLU A 525 8.05 -24.27 -14.23
CA GLU A 525 8.41 -24.63 -15.60
C GLU A 525 9.55 -23.70 -16.06
N GLU A 526 10.60 -24.29 -16.63
CA GLU A 526 11.67 -23.53 -17.28
C GLU A 526 11.07 -22.90 -18.54
N LYS A 527 10.96 -21.57 -18.54
CA LYS A 527 10.46 -20.85 -19.74
C LYS A 527 11.46 -21.08 -20.87
N GLN A 528 11.03 -21.78 -21.93
CA GLN A 528 11.82 -21.82 -23.16
C GLN A 528 11.95 -20.38 -23.68
N LYS A 529 13.21 -19.93 -23.85
CA LYS A 529 13.56 -18.60 -24.35
C LYS A 529 13.11 -18.39 -25.78
#